data_c799877b090144ea6f7607d30287df68
#
_entry.id   c799877b090144ea6f7607d30287df68
#
_cell.length_a   1.000
_cell.length_b   1.000
_cell.length_c   1.000
_cell.angle_alpha   90.00
_cell.angle_beta   90.00
_cell.angle_gamma   90.00
#
_symmetry.space_group_name_H-M   'P 1'
#
loop_
_entity.id
_entity.type
_entity.pdbx_description
1 polymer ?
#
loop_
_entity_poly.entity_id
_entity_poly.type
_entity_poly.pdbx_seq_one_letter_code
_entity_poly.pdbx_strand_id
1 'polypeptide(L)'
;MFCQSHEIAYVTISLWARDEGDYNPDILALLEEQYRSALYTGVMGSPELDKKLQEWTDEHTGGLLRDYTREMKTDPDTFLEIVSALYYKSMWDTPFSKERETEEVFHGKTQDKTCTMMQHRQER
;
A
#
# COMPACT_ATOMS: atom_id res chain seq x y z
N MET A 1 -21.71 -21.51 13.31
CA MET A 1 -21.08 -20.21 13.61
C MET A 1 -20.21 -19.82 12.43
N PHE A 2 -20.70 -18.92 11.60
CA PHE A 2 -19.94 -18.46 10.44
C PHE A 2 -18.86 -17.49 10.92
N CYS A 3 -17.60 -17.93 10.87
CA CYS A 3 -16.48 -17.01 11.01
C CYS A 3 -16.44 -16.15 9.75
N GLN A 4 -16.92 -14.93 9.82
CA GLN A 4 -16.73 -13.96 8.76
C GLN A 4 -15.23 -13.68 8.71
N SER A 5 -14.58 -14.22 7.70
CA SER A 5 -13.23 -13.83 7.38
C SER A 5 -13.25 -12.35 7.02
N HIS A 6 -12.71 -11.51 7.90
CA HIS A 6 -12.56 -10.10 7.63
C HIS A 6 -11.38 -9.92 6.66
N GLU A 7 -11.66 -10.18 5.40
CA GLU A 7 -10.74 -9.91 4.31
C GLU A 7 -10.97 -8.48 3.82
N ILE A 8 -9.89 -7.70 3.80
CA ILE A 8 -9.86 -6.37 3.20
C ILE A 8 -8.89 -6.43 2.03
N ALA A 9 -9.38 -6.16 0.83
CA ALA A 9 -8.56 -6.07 -0.37
C ALA A 9 -9.07 -4.93 -1.25
N TYR A 10 -8.23 -3.97 -1.55
CA TYR A 10 -8.54 -2.93 -2.51
C TYR A 10 -7.29 -2.42 -3.23
N VAL A 11 -7.53 -2.00 -4.46
CA VAL A 11 -6.55 -1.30 -5.29
C VAL A 11 -7.07 0.11 -5.52
N THR A 12 -6.24 1.08 -5.27
CA THR A 12 -6.52 2.49 -5.53
C THR A 12 -5.53 3.05 -6.54
N ILE A 13 -6.01 3.95 -7.39
CA ILE A 13 -5.18 4.60 -8.41
C ILE A 13 -5.31 6.11 -8.22
N SER A 14 -4.20 6.82 -8.30
CA SER A 14 -4.16 8.27 -8.33
C SER A 14 -3.32 8.78 -9.49
N LEU A 15 -3.72 9.92 -9.99
CA LEU A 15 -3.06 10.65 -11.07
C LEU A 15 -2.51 11.96 -10.51
N TRP A 16 -1.24 12.21 -10.75
CA TRP A 16 -0.54 13.41 -10.30
C TRP A 16 -0.07 14.14 -11.54
N ALA A 17 -0.66 15.28 -11.82
CA ALA A 17 -0.49 16.01 -13.05
C ALA A 17 0.09 17.41 -12.80
N ARG A 18 0.97 17.84 -13.71
CA ARG A 18 1.48 19.20 -13.70
C ARG A 18 0.33 20.19 -13.94
N ASP A 19 0.20 21.24 -13.12
CA ASP A 19 -0.87 22.23 -13.18
C ASP A 19 -0.88 23.06 -14.48
N GLU A 20 0.27 23.26 -15.10
CA GLU A 20 0.41 23.96 -16.39
C GLU A 20 0.29 23.02 -17.62
N GLY A 21 -0.18 21.79 -17.42
CA GLY A 21 -0.32 20.82 -18.49
C GLY A 21 -1.57 21.02 -19.33
N ASP A 22 -1.45 20.77 -20.63
CA ASP A 22 -2.59 20.69 -21.57
C ASP A 22 -3.13 19.24 -21.58
N TYR A 23 -4.17 18.99 -20.81
CA TYR A 23 -4.79 17.67 -20.68
C TYR A 23 -6.15 17.65 -21.38
N ASN A 24 -6.47 16.52 -22.00
CA ASN A 24 -7.82 16.31 -22.51
C ASN A 24 -8.78 16.07 -21.33
N PRO A 25 -9.74 16.98 -21.09
CA PRO A 25 -10.66 16.89 -19.96
C PRO A 25 -11.57 15.67 -20.04
N ASP A 26 -11.91 15.18 -21.24
CA ASP A 26 -12.75 14.00 -21.41
C ASP A 26 -12.05 12.73 -20.95
N ILE A 27 -10.74 12.64 -21.17
CA ILE A 27 -9.94 11.50 -20.70
C ILE A 27 -9.79 11.54 -19.18
N LEU A 28 -9.55 12.71 -18.61
CA LEU A 28 -9.46 12.84 -17.15
C LEU A 28 -10.77 12.48 -16.47
N ALA A 29 -11.89 12.95 -16.99
CA ALA A 29 -13.22 12.59 -16.50
C ALA A 29 -13.49 11.08 -16.61
N LEU A 30 -13.08 10.45 -17.71
CA LEU A 30 -13.19 8.99 -17.89
C LEU A 30 -12.39 8.22 -16.84
N LEU A 31 -11.17 8.66 -16.53
CA LEU A 31 -10.31 8.03 -15.54
C LEU A 31 -10.88 8.15 -14.12
N GLU A 32 -11.44 9.30 -13.77
CA GLU A 32 -12.11 9.51 -12.49
C GLU A 32 -13.38 8.67 -12.38
N GLU A 33 -14.21 8.63 -13.42
CA GLU A 33 -15.52 8.02 -13.40
C GLU A 33 -15.47 6.49 -13.51
N GLN A 34 -14.68 5.96 -14.44
CA GLN A 34 -14.61 4.50 -14.68
C GLN A 34 -13.60 3.78 -13.79
N TYR A 35 -12.46 4.41 -13.52
CA TYR A 35 -11.41 3.80 -12.71
C TYR A 35 -11.39 4.30 -11.27
N ARG A 36 -12.28 5.23 -10.93
CA ARG A 36 -12.35 5.85 -9.60
C ARG A 36 -11.01 6.38 -9.13
N SER A 37 -10.20 6.84 -10.09
CA SER A 37 -8.89 7.40 -9.79
C SER A 37 -9.04 8.81 -9.22
N ALA A 38 -8.25 9.11 -8.20
CA ALA A 38 -8.13 10.48 -7.71
C ALA A 38 -7.18 11.27 -8.59
N LEU A 39 -7.55 12.50 -8.94
CA LEU A 39 -6.70 13.42 -9.70
C LEU A 39 -6.19 14.53 -8.80
N TYR A 40 -4.89 14.72 -8.80
CA TYR A 40 -4.20 15.81 -8.11
C TYR A 40 -3.38 16.59 -9.10
N THR A 41 -3.45 17.91 -9.01
CA THR A 41 -2.66 18.82 -9.83
C THR A 41 -1.79 19.71 -8.95
N GLY A 42 -0.63 20.07 -9.44
CA GLY A 42 0.28 20.95 -8.72
C GLY A 42 1.63 21.12 -9.41
N VAL A 43 2.54 21.78 -8.73
CA VAL A 43 3.90 21.96 -9.20
C VAL A 43 4.70 20.70 -8.89
N MET A 44 5.12 19.98 -9.93
CA MET A 44 5.95 18.80 -9.78
C MET A 44 7.28 19.14 -9.10
N GLY A 45 7.71 18.31 -8.16
CA GLY A 45 8.91 18.53 -7.35
C GLY A 45 8.72 19.52 -6.19
N SER A 46 7.52 20.06 -6.01
CA SER A 46 7.25 20.94 -4.88
C SER A 46 7.02 20.15 -3.58
N PRO A 47 7.46 20.69 -2.43
CA PRO A 47 7.21 20.04 -1.14
C PRO A 47 5.71 19.86 -0.82
N GLU A 48 4.86 20.73 -1.36
CA GLU A 48 3.42 20.67 -1.16
C GLU A 48 2.81 19.45 -1.88
N LEU A 49 3.20 19.23 -3.14
CA LEU A 49 2.72 18.09 -3.92
C LEU A 49 3.31 16.77 -3.38
N ASP A 50 4.58 16.76 -3.02
CA ASP A 50 5.25 15.62 -2.39
C ASP A 50 4.55 15.20 -1.11
N LYS A 51 4.18 16.15 -0.27
CA LYS A 51 3.45 15.88 0.96
C LYS A 51 2.08 15.26 0.71
N LYS A 52 1.34 15.77 -0.26
CA LYS A 52 0.04 15.19 -0.65
C LYS A 52 0.19 13.75 -1.15
N LEU A 53 1.23 13.48 -1.95
CA LEU A 53 1.54 12.13 -2.44
C LEU A 53 1.87 11.17 -1.29
N GLN A 54 2.67 11.61 -0.33
CA GLN A 54 3.02 10.84 0.86
C GLN A 54 1.79 10.52 1.71
N GLU A 55 0.95 11.53 1.98
CA GLU A 55 -0.29 11.37 2.74
C GLU A 55 -1.28 10.42 2.04
N TRP A 56 -1.45 10.56 0.72
CA TRP A 56 -2.30 9.68 -0.07
C TRP A 56 -1.82 8.24 -0.01
N THR A 57 -0.53 8.02 -0.16
CA THR A 57 0.07 6.67 -0.12
C THR A 57 -0.06 6.06 1.27
N ASP A 58 0.18 6.82 2.32
CA ASP A 58 0.00 6.37 3.70
C ASP A 58 -1.44 5.95 3.99
N GLU A 59 -2.40 6.75 3.57
CA GLU A 59 -3.82 6.48 3.77
C GLU A 59 -4.26 5.19 3.05
N HIS A 60 -3.83 5.02 1.79
CA HIS A 60 -4.28 3.89 0.95
C HIS A 60 -3.45 2.61 1.13
N THR A 61 -2.43 2.63 1.96
CA THR A 61 -1.66 1.46 2.38
C THR A 61 -1.80 1.12 3.86
N GLY A 62 -2.80 1.71 4.53
CA GLY A 62 -3.05 1.48 5.96
C GLY A 62 -1.92 1.93 6.88
N GLY A 63 -1.07 2.86 6.44
CA GLY A 63 0.09 3.36 7.17
C GLY A 63 1.25 2.36 7.27
N LEU A 64 1.19 1.22 6.60
CA LEU A 64 2.22 0.18 6.66
C LEU A 64 3.53 0.58 5.99
N LEU A 65 3.47 1.52 5.04
CA LEU A 65 4.62 2.00 4.28
C LEU A 65 5.14 3.37 4.74
N ARG A 66 4.71 3.85 5.90
CA ARG A 66 4.99 5.21 6.37
C ARG A 66 6.47 5.57 6.40
N ASP A 67 7.36 4.63 6.72
CA ASP A 67 8.79 4.88 6.74
C ASP A 67 9.39 5.06 5.33
N TYR A 68 8.74 4.45 4.32
CA TYR A 68 9.15 4.57 2.92
C TYR A 68 8.50 5.78 2.23
N THR A 69 7.26 6.09 2.56
CA THR A 69 6.51 7.18 1.93
C THR A 69 7.12 8.55 2.20
N ARG A 70 7.80 8.74 3.32
CA ARG A 70 8.50 9.98 3.66
C ARG A 70 9.57 10.39 2.65
N GLU A 71 10.11 9.43 1.91
CA GLU A 71 11.14 9.66 0.90
C GLU A 71 10.55 9.83 -0.51
N MET A 72 9.25 9.60 -0.68
CA MET A 72 8.59 9.77 -1.97
C MET A 72 8.56 11.25 -2.36
N LYS A 73 8.96 11.49 -3.60
CA LYS A 73 8.99 12.83 -4.20
C LYS A 73 8.53 12.75 -5.64
N THR A 74 7.86 13.79 -6.08
CA THR A 74 7.55 13.97 -7.49
C THR A 74 8.75 14.55 -8.21
N ASP A 75 9.00 14.12 -9.45
CA ASP A 75 10.09 14.62 -10.25
C ASP A 75 9.66 15.92 -10.97
N PRO A 76 10.42 17.02 -10.86
CA PRO A 76 10.12 18.30 -11.53
C PRO A 76 9.95 18.20 -13.05
N ASP A 77 10.63 17.23 -13.68
CA ASP A 77 10.58 17.03 -15.12
C ASP A 77 9.42 16.12 -15.57
N THR A 78 8.69 15.54 -14.64
CA THR A 78 7.54 14.68 -14.93
C THR A 78 6.31 15.51 -15.29
N PHE A 79 5.63 15.11 -16.35
CA PHE A 79 4.38 15.73 -16.80
C PHE A 79 3.16 15.11 -16.09
N LEU A 80 3.12 13.79 -16.02
CA LEU A 80 2.06 13.02 -15.39
C LEU A 80 2.66 11.80 -14.68
N GLU A 81 2.25 11.56 -13.46
CA GLU A 81 2.63 10.39 -12.68
C GLU A 81 1.36 9.61 -12.29
N ILE A 82 1.41 8.29 -12.46
CA ILE A 82 0.33 7.39 -12.05
C ILE A 82 0.84 6.57 -10.88
N VAL A 83 0.14 6.66 -9.76
CA VAL A 83 0.48 5.90 -8.55
C VAL A 83 -0.67 4.96 -8.22
N SER A 84 -0.34 3.69 -8.05
CA SER A 84 -1.30 2.68 -7.57
C SER A 84 -0.88 2.14 -6.22
N ALA A 85 -1.85 1.97 -5.34
CA ALA A 85 -1.67 1.35 -4.04
C ALA A 85 -2.53 0.09 -3.95
N LEU A 86 -1.92 -1.00 -3.51
CA LEU A 86 -2.59 -2.25 -3.19
C LEU A 86 -2.53 -2.45 -1.68
N TYR A 87 -3.68 -2.61 -1.06
CA TYR A 87 -3.79 -2.96 0.35
C TYR A 87 -4.55 -4.28 0.48
N TYR A 88 -3.94 -5.23 1.16
CA TYR A 88 -4.53 -6.52 1.46
C TYR A 88 -4.36 -6.85 2.94
N LYS A 89 -5.44 -7.25 3.58
CA LYS A 89 -5.43 -7.74 4.95
C LYS A 89 -6.39 -8.90 5.06
N SER A 90 -5.90 -10.03 5.54
CA SER A 90 -6.72 -11.21 5.78
C SER A 90 -6.35 -11.86 7.10
N MET A 91 -7.27 -12.61 7.64
CA MET A 91 -7.05 -13.44 8.82
C MET A 91 -7.02 -14.91 8.41
N TRP A 92 -6.27 -15.71 9.13
CA TRP A 92 -6.31 -17.15 8.97
C TRP A 92 -7.71 -17.67 9.32
N ASP A 93 -8.23 -18.58 8.54
CA ASP A 93 -9.50 -19.25 8.82
C ASP A 93 -9.42 -19.98 10.16
N THR A 94 -8.30 -20.64 10.42
CA THR A 94 -7.96 -21.19 11.73
C THR A 94 -6.71 -20.50 12.26
N PRO A 95 -6.87 -19.55 13.19
CA PRO A 95 -5.73 -18.81 13.74
C PRO A 95 -4.73 -19.71 14.47
N PHE A 96 -3.46 -19.35 14.40
CA PHE A 96 -2.43 -20.00 15.22
C PHE A 96 -2.66 -19.66 16.71
N SER A 97 -2.55 -20.68 17.56
CA SER A 97 -2.67 -20.49 19.00
C SER A 97 -1.37 -19.95 19.58
N LYS A 98 -1.47 -18.86 20.32
CA LYS A 98 -0.33 -18.27 21.04
C LYS A 98 0.28 -19.24 22.07
N GLU A 99 -0.51 -20.14 22.63
CA GLU A 99 -0.05 -21.13 23.59
C GLU A 99 0.88 -22.19 22.98
N ARG A 100 0.93 -22.26 21.64
CA ARG A 100 1.77 -23.21 20.89
C ARG A 100 2.94 -22.52 20.19
N GLU A 101 3.19 -21.27 20.50
CA GLU A 101 4.36 -20.57 20.02
C GLU A 101 5.60 -21.13 20.74
N THR A 102 6.64 -21.43 19.97
CA THR A 102 7.93 -21.90 20.50
C THR A 102 9.05 -21.01 19.97
N GLU A 103 10.04 -20.76 20.83
CA GLU A 103 11.27 -20.13 20.37
C GLU A 103 12.19 -21.16 19.74
N GLU A 104 12.55 -20.94 18.49
CA GLU A 104 13.44 -21.81 17.74
C GLU A 104 14.49 -20.99 16.97
N VAL A 105 15.60 -21.66 16.63
CA VAL A 105 16.65 -21.04 15.86
C VAL A 105 16.34 -21.16 14.37
N PHE A 106 16.14 -20.03 13.72
CA PHE A 106 16.05 -19.97 12.27
C PHE A 106 17.47 -19.87 11.67
N HIS A 107 17.84 -20.87 10.89
CA HIS A 107 19.14 -20.94 10.22
C HIS A 107 19.12 -20.12 8.93
N GLY A 108 19.57 -18.87 9.03
CA GLY A 108 19.68 -17.98 7.88
C GLY A 108 20.95 -18.23 7.06
N LYS A 109 20.95 -17.75 5.82
CA LYS A 109 22.11 -17.90 4.91
C LYS A 109 23.38 -17.21 5.42
N THR A 110 23.24 -16.15 6.16
CA THR A 110 24.36 -15.32 6.67
C THR A 110 24.55 -15.39 8.18
N GLN A 111 23.47 -15.63 8.92
CA GLN A 111 23.48 -15.74 10.38
C GLN A 111 22.24 -16.49 10.88
N ASP A 112 22.38 -17.14 12.00
CA ASP A 112 21.27 -17.74 12.72
C ASP A 112 20.55 -16.69 13.58
N LYS A 113 19.24 -16.80 13.68
CA LYS A 113 18.41 -15.89 14.46
C LYS A 113 17.38 -16.68 15.26
N THR A 114 17.30 -16.44 16.56
CA THR A 114 16.20 -16.96 17.38
C THR A 114 14.93 -16.19 17.08
N CYS A 115 13.86 -16.89 16.77
CA CYS A 115 12.56 -16.33 16.49
C CYS A 115 11.43 -17.18 17.04
N THR A 116 10.28 -16.56 17.26
CA THR A 116 9.07 -17.24 17.67
C THR A 116 8.42 -17.92 16.46
N MET A 117 8.26 -19.22 16.53
CA MET A 117 7.61 -20.01 15.49
C MET A 117 6.16 -20.30 15.84
N MET A 118 5.27 -20.10 14.88
CA MET A 118 3.87 -20.47 15.00
C MET A 118 3.68 -21.94 14.60
N GLN A 119 2.92 -22.70 15.41
CA GLN A 119 2.64 -24.09 15.12
C GLN A 119 1.15 -24.31 14.88
N HIS A 120 0.85 -25.05 13.83
CA HIS A 120 -0.50 -25.55 13.53
C HIS A 120 -0.56 -27.07 13.70
N ARG A 121 -1.57 -27.55 14.41
CA ARG A 121 -1.83 -28.98 14.50
C ARG A 121 -2.62 -29.41 13.27
N GLN A 122 -1.99 -30.16 12.37
CA GLN A 122 -2.76 -30.93 11.39
C GLN A 122 -3.50 -32.05 12.12
N GLU A 123 -4.80 -31.91 12.25
CA GLU A 123 -5.63 -33.06 12.56
C GLU A 123 -5.69 -33.93 11.31
N ARG A 124 -5.13 -35.14 11.43
CA ARG A 124 -5.22 -36.15 10.38
C ARG A 124 -6.58 -36.82 10.43
#